data_0630e4366ec407e485f903d32cda8d71
#
_entry.id   0630e4366ec407e485f903d32cda8d71
#
_cell.length_a   1.000
_cell.length_b   1.000
_cell.length_c   1.000
_cell.angle_alpha   90.00
_cell.angle_beta   90.00
_cell.angle_gamma   90.00
#
_symmetry.space_group_name_H-M   'P 1'
#
loop_
_entity.id
_entity.type
_entity.pdbx_description
1 polymer ?
#
loop_
_entity_poly.entity_id
_entity_poly.type
_entity_poly.pdbx_seq_one_letter_code
_entity_poly.pdbx_strand_id
1 'polypeptide(L)'
;MYRDEALIAQLIELEVQFWWHVENNIPPVADGSDSAAHALQALFQHDNGHILDLTYDADMNAVFDELVTIRNHLDDYKAKESLLKQRIQQTMAEHSHAQFRNGSVAWKKTADAKVLDSKTLSQEHPELVVPYFTTRAGSRRFTVLA
;
A
#
# COMPACT_ATOMS: atom_id res chain seq x y z
N MET A 1 24.48 29.57 18.51
CA MET A 1 23.35 29.08 17.70
C MET A 1 22.69 30.33 17.14
N TYR A 2 22.68 30.52 15.83
CA TYR A 2 22.04 31.71 15.22
C TYR A 2 20.55 31.44 15.07
N ARG A 3 19.72 32.41 15.41
CA ARG A 3 18.28 32.40 15.25
C ARG A 3 17.97 32.67 13.77
N ASP A 4 17.24 31.76 13.11
CA ASP A 4 16.82 31.91 11.73
C ASP A 4 15.38 32.42 11.68
N GLU A 5 15.23 33.72 11.48
CA GLU A 5 13.93 34.41 11.49
C GLU A 5 13.05 33.96 10.29
N ALA A 6 13.67 33.62 9.16
CA ALA A 6 12.93 33.14 7.99
C ALA A 6 12.31 31.76 8.24
N LEU A 7 13.07 30.84 8.84
CA LEU A 7 12.57 29.53 9.24
C LEU A 7 11.47 29.66 10.30
N ILE A 8 11.64 30.54 11.28
CA ILE A 8 10.64 30.77 12.33
C ILE A 8 9.33 31.28 11.71
N ALA A 9 9.40 32.25 10.78
CA ALA A 9 8.21 32.77 10.11
C ALA A 9 7.46 31.65 9.31
N GLN A 10 8.18 30.80 8.61
CA GLN A 10 7.58 29.65 7.91
C GLN A 10 6.91 28.66 8.86
N LEU A 11 7.54 28.36 10.00
CA LEU A 11 6.95 27.48 11.01
C LEU A 11 5.67 28.06 11.61
N ILE A 12 5.65 29.34 11.91
CA ILE A 12 4.45 30.06 12.42
C ILE A 12 3.31 29.98 11.38
N GLU A 13 3.62 30.19 10.11
CA GLU A 13 2.61 30.09 9.04
C GLU A 13 2.01 28.68 8.93
N LEU A 14 2.84 27.65 9.01
CA LEU A 14 2.38 26.25 9.03
C LEU A 14 1.53 25.95 10.26
N GLU A 15 1.92 26.45 11.44
CA GLU A 15 1.14 26.31 12.67
C GLU A 15 -0.23 26.98 12.57
N VAL A 16 -0.30 28.20 12.02
CA VAL A 16 -1.57 28.91 11.79
C VAL A 16 -2.48 28.13 10.85
N GLN A 17 -1.95 27.58 9.75
CA GLN A 17 -2.73 26.74 8.83
C GLN A 17 -3.23 25.47 9.54
N PHE A 18 -2.37 24.81 10.33
CA PHE A 18 -2.76 23.63 11.09
C PHE A 18 -3.91 23.92 12.07
N TRP A 19 -3.79 24.99 12.86
CA TRP A 19 -4.82 25.38 13.81
C TRP A 19 -6.13 25.79 13.12
N TRP A 20 -6.05 26.42 11.95
CA TRP A 20 -7.24 26.73 11.16
C TRP A 20 -8.01 25.45 10.78
N HIS A 21 -7.32 24.39 10.37
CA HIS A 21 -7.93 23.10 10.09
C HIS A 21 -8.59 22.48 11.34
N VAL A 22 -7.91 22.57 12.48
CA VAL A 22 -8.43 22.05 13.77
C VAL A 22 -9.69 22.80 14.21
N GLU A 23 -9.64 24.14 14.19
CA GLU A 23 -10.76 24.99 14.64
C GLU A 23 -12.00 24.85 13.76
N ASN A 24 -11.81 24.66 12.46
CA ASN A 24 -12.91 24.47 11.51
C ASN A 24 -13.33 23.00 11.32
N ASN A 25 -12.67 22.07 12.00
CA ASN A 25 -12.91 20.62 11.89
C ASN A 25 -12.85 20.14 10.45
N ILE A 26 -11.93 20.71 9.65
CA ILE A 26 -11.70 20.37 8.25
C ILE A 26 -10.42 19.55 8.15
N PRO A 27 -10.48 18.29 7.72
CA PRO A 27 -9.27 17.48 7.51
C PRO A 27 -8.35 18.15 6.48
N PRO A 28 -7.02 18.10 6.66
CA PRO A 28 -6.11 18.53 5.60
C PRO A 28 -6.27 17.66 4.34
N VAL A 29 -5.91 18.24 3.20
CA VAL A 29 -5.94 17.53 1.92
C VAL A 29 -5.01 16.34 1.98
N ALA A 30 -5.43 15.19 1.44
CA ALA A 30 -4.60 14.00 1.36
C ALA A 30 -3.35 14.27 0.49
N ASP A 31 -2.18 14.00 1.06
CA ASP A 31 -0.86 14.27 0.46
C ASP A 31 -0.14 12.99 -0.04
N GLY A 32 -0.81 11.83 0.03
CA GLY A 32 -0.26 10.54 -0.36
C GLY A 32 0.65 9.89 0.69
N SER A 33 0.81 10.50 1.87
CA SER A 33 1.61 9.94 2.96
C SER A 33 0.91 8.78 3.68
N ASP A 34 1.70 7.91 4.34
CA ASP A 34 1.16 6.84 5.19
C ASP A 34 0.31 7.41 6.34
N SER A 35 0.67 8.58 6.88
CA SER A 35 -0.11 9.24 7.93
C SER A 35 -1.49 9.67 7.44
N ALA A 36 -1.60 10.25 6.24
CA ALA A 36 -2.88 10.59 5.62
C ALA A 36 -3.72 9.34 5.34
N ALA A 37 -3.10 8.25 4.87
CA ALA A 37 -3.79 6.97 4.66
C ALA A 37 -4.35 6.40 5.98
N HIS A 38 -3.56 6.40 7.06
CA HIS A 38 -4.03 5.96 8.38
C HIS A 38 -5.15 6.85 8.94
N ALA A 39 -5.05 8.17 8.74
CA ALA A 39 -6.11 9.10 9.15
C ALA A 39 -7.43 8.83 8.42
N LEU A 40 -7.40 8.61 7.11
CA LEU A 40 -8.57 8.25 6.32
C LEU A 40 -9.19 6.91 6.77
N GLN A 41 -8.36 5.91 7.07
CA GLN A 41 -8.84 4.63 7.62
C GLN A 41 -9.47 4.78 8.99
N ALA A 42 -8.94 5.64 9.85
CA ALA A 42 -9.48 5.91 11.19
C ALA A 42 -10.79 6.70 11.13
N LEU A 43 -10.90 7.68 10.22
CA LEU A 43 -12.10 8.48 10.03
C LEU A 43 -13.26 7.69 9.40
N PHE A 44 -12.94 6.82 8.43
CA PHE A 44 -13.94 6.12 7.62
C PHE A 44 -13.85 4.59 7.79
N GLN A 45 -14.00 4.11 9.01
CA GLN A 45 -13.88 2.68 9.35
C GLN A 45 -14.96 1.82 8.72
N HIS A 46 -16.15 2.37 8.55
CA HIS A 46 -17.33 1.66 8.06
C HIS A 46 -17.81 2.26 6.74
N ASP A 47 -18.33 1.44 5.85
CA ASP A 47 -19.13 1.90 4.71
C ASP A 47 -20.63 1.92 5.09
N ASN A 48 -21.40 2.70 4.35
CA ASN A 48 -22.86 2.79 4.52
C ASN A 48 -23.64 1.96 3.49
N GLY A 49 -22.95 1.19 2.64
CA GLY A 49 -23.53 0.37 1.58
C GLY A 49 -24.13 1.15 0.41
N HIS A 50 -24.06 2.49 0.39
CA HIS A 50 -24.58 3.31 -0.69
C HIS A 50 -23.52 3.63 -1.75
N ILE A 51 -23.97 3.84 -2.98
CA ILE A 51 -23.12 4.28 -4.10
C ILE A 51 -23.10 5.80 -4.11
N LEU A 52 -21.91 6.39 -4.12
CA LEU A 52 -21.71 7.80 -4.40
C LEU A 52 -21.55 7.96 -5.93
N ASP A 53 -22.49 8.63 -6.58
CA ASP A 53 -22.42 8.89 -8.00
C ASP A 53 -21.58 10.15 -8.27
N LEU A 54 -20.42 9.97 -8.90
CA LEU A 54 -19.50 11.02 -9.31
C LEU A 54 -19.42 11.17 -10.83
N THR A 55 -20.38 10.59 -11.58
CA THR A 55 -20.36 10.58 -13.06
C THR A 55 -20.26 11.98 -13.66
N TYR A 56 -20.84 12.98 -13.01
CA TYR A 56 -20.86 14.38 -13.49
C TYR A 56 -19.83 15.28 -12.78
N ASP A 57 -19.03 14.76 -11.88
CA ASP A 57 -17.94 15.48 -11.23
C ASP A 57 -16.68 15.43 -12.09
N ALA A 58 -16.44 16.51 -12.85
CA ALA A 58 -15.33 16.56 -13.82
C ALA A 58 -13.95 16.41 -13.14
N ASP A 59 -13.77 17.01 -11.94
CA ASP A 59 -12.50 16.99 -11.23
C ASP A 59 -12.21 15.59 -10.71
N MET A 60 -13.19 14.92 -10.12
CA MET A 60 -13.02 13.55 -9.61
C MET A 60 -12.88 12.52 -10.75
N ASN A 61 -13.52 12.73 -11.89
CA ASN A 61 -13.30 11.90 -13.08
C ASN A 61 -11.87 12.05 -13.60
N ALA A 62 -11.31 13.28 -13.65
CA ALA A 62 -9.92 13.49 -14.05
C ALA A 62 -8.93 12.78 -13.11
N VAL A 63 -9.15 12.85 -11.80
CA VAL A 63 -8.34 12.12 -10.80
C VAL A 63 -8.44 10.61 -11.00
N PHE A 64 -9.63 10.08 -11.29
CA PHE A 64 -9.83 8.67 -11.55
C PHE A 64 -9.11 8.21 -12.83
N ASP A 65 -9.22 8.95 -13.91
CA ASP A 65 -8.57 8.66 -15.20
C ASP A 65 -7.04 8.66 -15.07
N GLU A 66 -6.49 9.60 -14.31
CA GLU A 66 -5.06 9.66 -14.00
C GLU A 66 -4.63 8.43 -13.19
N LEU A 67 -5.40 8.06 -12.18
CA LEU A 67 -5.13 6.86 -11.37
C LEU A 67 -5.13 5.59 -12.23
N VAL A 68 -6.11 5.42 -13.12
CA VAL A 68 -6.19 4.27 -14.04
C VAL A 68 -4.97 4.25 -14.97
N THR A 69 -4.58 5.41 -15.51
CA THR A 69 -3.41 5.54 -16.37
C THR A 69 -2.12 5.13 -15.65
N ILE A 70 -1.91 5.62 -14.43
CA ILE A 70 -0.75 5.25 -13.62
C ILE A 70 -0.75 3.74 -13.33
N ARG A 71 -1.89 3.14 -13.01
CA ARG A 71 -1.99 1.70 -12.77
C ARG A 71 -1.63 0.88 -13.98
N ASN A 72 -2.12 1.26 -15.16
CA ASN A 72 -1.77 0.58 -16.41
C ASN A 72 -0.26 0.63 -16.67
N HIS A 73 0.39 1.79 -16.47
CA HIS A 73 1.83 1.91 -16.58
C HIS A 73 2.57 1.03 -15.56
N LEU A 74 2.11 0.99 -14.32
CA LEU A 74 2.69 0.12 -13.28
C LEU A 74 2.60 -1.36 -13.67
N ASP A 75 1.50 -1.80 -14.22
CA ASP A 75 1.32 -3.18 -14.65
C ASP A 75 2.19 -3.53 -15.87
N ASP A 76 2.34 -2.61 -16.83
CA ASP A 76 3.28 -2.73 -17.94
C ASP A 76 4.73 -2.83 -17.45
N TYR A 77 5.13 -2.00 -16.46
CA TYR A 77 6.48 -2.08 -15.89
C TYR A 77 6.71 -3.36 -15.11
N LYS A 78 5.72 -3.86 -14.36
CA LYS A 78 5.80 -5.17 -13.68
C LYS A 78 5.95 -6.31 -14.67
N ALA A 79 5.22 -6.28 -15.79
CA ALA A 79 5.35 -7.28 -16.85
C ALA A 79 6.76 -7.26 -17.47
N LYS A 80 7.28 -6.07 -17.77
CA LYS A 80 8.65 -5.91 -18.27
C LYS A 80 9.70 -6.37 -17.25
N GLU A 81 9.52 -6.02 -15.98
CA GLU A 81 10.42 -6.48 -14.90
C GLU A 81 10.42 -8.01 -14.79
N SER A 82 9.24 -8.64 -14.83
CA SER A 82 9.11 -10.10 -14.80
C SER A 82 9.82 -10.76 -15.97
N LEU A 83 9.67 -10.22 -17.18
CA LEU A 83 10.35 -10.72 -18.37
C LEU A 83 11.88 -10.65 -18.21
N LEU A 84 12.41 -9.52 -17.72
CA LEU A 84 13.84 -9.33 -17.51
C LEU A 84 14.38 -10.26 -16.41
N LYS A 85 13.64 -10.43 -15.31
CA LYS A 85 13.97 -11.41 -14.27
C LYS A 85 14.05 -12.83 -14.83
N GLN A 86 13.06 -13.25 -15.62
CA GLN A 86 13.04 -14.57 -16.24
C GLN A 86 14.22 -14.81 -17.18
N ARG A 87 14.61 -13.81 -17.98
CA ARG A 87 15.81 -13.89 -18.83
C ARG A 87 17.09 -14.08 -18.03
N ILE A 88 17.22 -13.34 -16.92
CA ILE A 88 18.38 -13.50 -16.02
C ILE A 88 18.35 -14.89 -15.38
N GLN A 89 17.23 -15.35 -14.87
CA GLN A 89 17.06 -16.67 -14.28
C GLN A 89 17.38 -17.79 -15.29
N GLN A 90 16.93 -17.65 -16.54
CA GLN A 90 17.23 -18.61 -17.61
C GLN A 90 18.73 -18.69 -17.89
N THR A 91 19.43 -17.56 -17.87
CA THR A 91 20.89 -17.50 -18.04
C THR A 91 21.62 -18.03 -16.80
N MET A 92 21.11 -17.78 -15.61
CA MET A 92 21.70 -18.28 -14.36
C MET A 92 21.60 -19.81 -14.24
N ALA A 93 20.58 -20.43 -14.82
CA ALA A 93 20.32 -21.87 -14.72
C ALA A 93 20.44 -22.37 -13.27
N GLU A 94 21.44 -23.19 -12.94
CA GLU A 94 21.65 -23.75 -11.60
C GLU A 94 22.52 -22.88 -10.70
N HIS A 95 23.02 -21.73 -11.20
CA HIS A 95 23.89 -20.86 -10.42
C HIS A 95 23.09 -20.04 -9.41
N SER A 96 23.60 -19.97 -8.19
CA SER A 96 22.95 -19.24 -7.10
C SER A 96 23.20 -17.72 -7.11
N HIS A 97 24.23 -17.26 -7.88
CA HIS A 97 24.59 -15.84 -8.00
C HIS A 97 25.04 -15.51 -9.42
N ALA A 98 24.74 -14.30 -9.84
CA ALA A 98 25.27 -13.70 -11.05
C ALA A 98 25.81 -12.31 -10.76
N GLN A 99 27.01 -11.99 -11.30
CA GLN A 99 27.66 -10.69 -11.16
C GLN A 99 27.51 -9.90 -12.45
N PHE A 100 27.12 -8.64 -12.33
CA PHE A 100 27.00 -7.68 -13.41
C PHE A 100 27.94 -6.49 -13.15
N ARG A 101 28.16 -5.62 -14.14
CA ARG A 101 28.99 -4.44 -13.96
C ARG A 101 28.51 -3.51 -12.84
N ASN A 102 27.19 -3.38 -12.68
CA ASN A 102 26.56 -2.43 -11.77
C ASN A 102 25.90 -3.10 -10.57
N GLY A 103 26.12 -4.39 -10.34
CA GLY A 103 25.51 -5.10 -9.24
C GLY A 103 25.53 -6.61 -9.36
N SER A 104 24.79 -7.28 -8.51
CA SER A 104 24.70 -8.75 -8.52
C SER A 104 23.27 -9.19 -8.24
N VAL A 105 22.95 -10.41 -8.69
CA VAL A 105 21.68 -11.07 -8.42
C VAL A 105 21.94 -12.38 -7.69
N ALA A 106 21.16 -12.65 -6.67
CA ALA A 106 21.13 -13.92 -5.95
C ALA A 106 19.80 -14.63 -6.23
N TRP A 107 19.88 -15.88 -6.66
CA TRP A 107 18.72 -16.75 -6.89
C TRP A 107 19.00 -18.11 -6.27
N LYS A 108 18.68 -18.23 -4.98
CA LYS A 108 18.99 -19.41 -4.17
C LYS A 108 17.74 -20.18 -3.79
N LYS A 109 17.84 -21.50 -3.73
CA LYS A 109 16.84 -22.33 -3.05
C LYS A 109 16.91 -22.04 -1.53
N THR A 110 15.76 -21.74 -0.93
CA THR A 110 15.62 -21.68 0.54
C THR A 110 15.59 -23.09 1.12
N ALA A 111 15.95 -23.22 2.39
CA ALA A 111 15.82 -24.49 3.10
C ALA A 111 14.33 -24.90 3.15
N ASP A 112 14.11 -26.23 3.10
CA ASP A 112 12.77 -26.77 3.24
C ASP A 112 12.28 -26.51 4.68
N ALA A 113 11.05 -25.98 4.81
CA ALA A 113 10.44 -25.71 6.11
C ALA A 113 9.27 -26.66 6.36
N LYS A 114 9.15 -27.13 7.60
CA LYS A 114 7.94 -27.84 8.04
C LYS A 114 6.85 -26.82 8.31
N VAL A 115 5.75 -26.91 7.62
CA VAL A 115 4.58 -26.02 7.78
C VAL A 115 3.43 -26.86 8.34
N LEU A 116 2.72 -26.31 9.32
CA LEU A 116 1.50 -26.92 9.85
C LEU A 116 0.41 -26.82 8.78
N ASP A 117 -0.15 -27.94 8.38
CA ASP A 117 -1.37 -27.97 7.57
C ASP A 117 -2.58 -27.66 8.47
N SER A 118 -2.81 -26.36 8.67
CA SER A 118 -3.90 -25.88 9.51
C SER A 118 -5.28 -26.21 8.94
N LYS A 119 -5.38 -26.39 7.62
CA LYS A 119 -6.66 -26.76 6.98
C LYS A 119 -7.03 -28.20 7.31
N THR A 120 -6.12 -29.13 7.09
CA THR A 120 -6.34 -30.55 7.44
C THR A 120 -6.54 -30.71 8.93
N LEU A 121 -5.72 -30.05 9.76
CA LEU A 121 -5.86 -30.08 11.23
C LEU A 121 -7.24 -29.58 11.67
N SER A 122 -7.74 -28.48 11.08
CA SER A 122 -9.08 -27.96 11.44
C SER A 122 -10.23 -28.87 11.01
N GLN A 123 -10.03 -29.70 9.98
CA GLN A 123 -11.02 -30.65 9.50
C GLN A 123 -11.04 -31.95 10.32
N GLU A 124 -9.87 -32.48 10.63
CA GLU A 124 -9.73 -33.76 11.33
C GLU A 124 -9.84 -33.61 12.86
N HIS A 125 -9.39 -32.46 13.39
CA HIS A 125 -9.33 -32.19 14.83
C HIS A 125 -9.86 -30.79 15.18
N PRO A 126 -11.14 -30.51 14.90
CA PRO A 126 -11.74 -29.19 15.18
C PRO A 126 -11.67 -28.83 16.67
N GLU A 127 -11.78 -29.81 17.57
CA GLU A 127 -11.71 -29.63 19.00
C GLU A 127 -10.37 -29.03 19.48
N LEU A 128 -9.27 -29.29 18.75
CA LEU A 128 -7.96 -28.75 19.07
C LEU A 128 -7.77 -27.31 18.57
N VAL A 129 -8.52 -26.90 17.54
CA VAL A 129 -8.32 -25.63 16.84
C VAL A 129 -9.30 -24.55 17.29
N VAL A 130 -10.56 -24.94 17.60
CA VAL A 130 -11.64 -24.01 18.02
C VAL A 130 -11.20 -23.05 19.15
N PRO A 131 -10.51 -23.47 20.22
CA PRO A 131 -10.10 -22.56 21.29
C PRO A 131 -9.10 -21.47 20.85
N TYR A 132 -8.47 -21.63 19.69
CA TYR A 132 -7.46 -20.71 19.19
C TYR A 132 -7.96 -19.76 18.09
N PHE A 133 -9.24 -19.85 17.72
CA PHE A 133 -9.83 -18.86 16.81
C PHE A 133 -10.02 -17.52 17.51
N THR A 134 -9.51 -16.47 16.88
CA THR A 134 -9.71 -15.09 17.30
C THR A 134 -10.42 -14.31 16.21
N THR A 135 -11.32 -13.42 16.59
CA THR A 135 -11.98 -12.52 15.65
C THR A 135 -11.05 -11.37 15.32
N ARG A 136 -10.70 -11.22 14.05
CA ARG A 136 -10.00 -10.04 13.54
C ARG A 136 -11.01 -9.10 12.89
N ALA A 137 -11.00 -7.83 13.31
CA ALA A 137 -11.84 -6.83 12.68
C ALA A 137 -11.53 -6.70 11.17
N GLY A 138 -12.56 -6.60 10.36
CA GLY A 138 -12.43 -6.30 8.94
C GLY A 138 -11.94 -4.87 8.72
N SER A 139 -11.38 -4.60 7.55
CA SER A 139 -10.97 -3.25 7.13
C SER A 139 -11.54 -2.94 5.76
N ARG A 140 -11.80 -1.66 5.49
CA ARG A 140 -12.20 -1.20 4.15
C ARG A 140 -11.03 -1.38 3.18
N ARG A 141 -11.32 -1.93 2.01
CA ARG A 141 -10.32 -2.12 0.95
C ARG A 141 -10.67 -1.22 -0.24
N PHE A 142 -9.72 -0.38 -0.64
CA PHE A 142 -9.83 0.40 -1.86
C PHE A 142 -9.46 -0.47 -3.07
N THR A 143 -10.41 -0.65 -4.00
CA THR A 143 -10.20 -1.45 -5.22
C THR A 143 -10.68 -0.64 -6.42
N VAL A 144 -9.84 -0.51 -7.43
CA VAL A 144 -10.20 0.11 -8.71
C VAL A 144 -10.72 -0.97 -9.64
N LEU A 145 -11.92 -0.76 -10.19
CA LEU A 145 -12.58 -1.62 -11.18
C LEU A 145 -12.71 -0.77 -12.46
N ALA A 146 -11.75 -0.91 -13.36
CA ALA A 146 -11.70 -0.19 -14.64
C ALA A 146 -11.44 -1.19 -15.77
#